data_c9cd31ed8ecccde355f7597ee72f888b
#
_entry.id   c9cd31ed8ecccde355f7597ee72f888b
#
_cell.length_a   1.000
_cell.length_b   1.000
_cell.length_c   1.000
_cell.angle_alpha   90.00
_cell.angle_beta   90.00
_cell.angle_gamma   90.00
#
_symmetry.space_group_name_H-M   'P 1'
#
loop_
_entity.id
_entity.type
_entity.pdbx_description
1 polymer ?
#
loop_
_entity_poly.entity_id
_entity_poly.type
_entity_poly.pdbx_seq_one_letter_code
_entity_poly.pdbx_strand_id
1 'polypeptide(L)'
;MTRKLYLEGFSGISGDMTVAALLDLGASQEKLAAALNSLQLSEEFSYSITRSSSHGIAGCSFNVDCHGAEHHHHHHDHDHDHAHDHQHHDHEHHHHHAHEHIHRNINDVMHIVGHAAISERARDLVGRIFQIVAEAESKAHGVPVNEVHFHEVGAIDSIVDIVAAAVLIDDLGITECVVEALSEGSGTVRCQHGELPVPVPAVLNIASAHNIALRKTAVNGEMVTPTGIAIAAALRTADTLPEQYQISKVGIGVGKRDFGHANILRAMLIEEKSAPEKVWVLESNIDDCSGEMLGLAMEKLLAGGALDVSYTPCFMKKNRPGYLLRVVTDAGKLADMEQMIFENTTTIGIRRYAVERSCMERSMQEIDTVYGKIMVKKCVWNDITRFYPEFESVKQASVQNKVAFAEVWHEAIKKLH
;
A
#
# COMPACT_ATOMS: atom_id res chain seq x y z
N MET A 1 -8.69 -13.07 -1.48
CA MET A 1 -8.96 -11.75 -0.88
C MET A 1 -7.62 -11.03 -0.71
N THR A 2 -7.45 -9.86 -1.29
CA THR A 2 -6.27 -9.00 -1.13
C THR A 2 -6.24 -8.50 0.32
N ARG A 3 -5.11 -8.70 1.02
CA ARG A 3 -4.93 -8.17 2.36
C ARG A 3 -4.30 -6.79 2.27
N LYS A 4 -5.06 -5.78 2.65
CA LYS A 4 -4.64 -4.38 2.65
C LYS A 4 -4.22 -3.97 4.05
N LEU A 5 -3.00 -3.48 4.18
CA LEU A 5 -2.45 -2.93 5.42
C LEU A 5 -2.63 -1.41 5.44
N TYR A 6 -3.01 -0.86 6.58
CA TYR A 6 -2.91 0.58 6.85
C TYR A 6 -1.87 0.79 7.96
N LEU A 7 -0.80 1.54 7.64
CA LEU A 7 0.21 1.98 8.59
C LEU A 7 -0.09 3.41 9.00
N GLU A 8 -0.52 3.59 10.25
CA GLU A 8 -0.84 4.91 10.79
C GLU A 8 0.31 5.44 11.64
N GLY A 9 1.07 6.35 11.07
CA GLY A 9 2.22 7.01 11.71
C GLY A 9 1.85 8.32 12.43
N PHE A 10 0.85 8.30 13.34
CA PHE A 10 0.49 9.48 14.13
C PHE A 10 1.62 9.93 15.06
N SER A 11 2.40 9.00 15.59
CA SER A 11 3.59 9.27 16.41
C SER A 11 4.88 8.97 15.65
N GLY A 12 4.88 9.12 14.32
CA GLY A 12 6.01 8.79 13.47
C GLY A 12 6.09 7.31 13.11
N ILE A 13 7.26 6.89 12.63
CA ILE A 13 7.55 5.51 12.23
C ILE A 13 9.05 5.22 12.35
N SER A 14 9.38 4.05 12.88
CA SER A 14 10.73 3.49 12.91
C SER A 14 10.72 2.01 12.52
N GLY A 15 11.88 1.43 12.27
CA GLY A 15 12.00 0.02 11.91
C GLY A 15 11.48 -0.90 13.01
N ASP A 16 11.96 -0.72 14.22
CA ASP A 16 11.58 -1.50 15.40
C ASP A 16 10.07 -1.40 15.71
N MET A 17 9.49 -0.20 15.62
CA MET A 17 8.03 0.00 15.78
C MET A 17 7.25 -0.73 14.69
N THR A 18 7.75 -0.75 13.45
CA THR A 18 7.10 -1.45 12.35
C THR A 18 7.12 -2.96 12.58
N VAL A 19 8.27 -3.53 12.94
CA VAL A 19 8.40 -4.96 13.28
C VAL A 19 7.48 -5.32 14.45
N ALA A 20 7.49 -4.53 15.51
CA ALA A 20 6.66 -4.74 16.68
C ALA A 20 5.16 -4.71 16.35
N ALA A 21 4.70 -3.74 15.53
CA ALA A 21 3.32 -3.64 15.10
C ALA A 21 2.87 -4.84 14.26
N LEU A 22 3.72 -5.33 13.36
CA LEU A 22 3.44 -6.53 12.55
C LEU A 22 3.37 -7.81 13.40
N LEU A 23 4.21 -7.93 14.41
CA LEU A 23 4.16 -9.03 15.37
C LEU A 23 2.87 -9.00 16.21
N ASP A 24 2.48 -7.83 16.71
CA ASP A 24 1.24 -7.65 17.45
C ASP A 24 0.00 -7.87 16.55
N LEU A 25 0.11 -7.59 15.26
CA LEU A 25 -0.87 -7.92 14.24
C LEU A 25 -1.00 -9.44 14.02
N GLY A 26 -0.04 -10.24 14.51
CA GLY A 26 -0.04 -11.69 14.55
C GLY A 26 0.76 -12.35 13.45
N ALA A 27 1.79 -11.70 12.96
CA ALA A 27 2.81 -12.34 12.15
C ALA A 27 3.61 -13.37 12.96
N SER A 28 4.16 -14.38 12.28
CA SER A 28 4.81 -15.52 12.91
C SER A 28 6.18 -15.16 13.50
N GLN A 29 6.32 -15.28 14.83
CA GLN A 29 7.60 -15.18 15.51
C GLN A 29 8.56 -16.30 15.11
N GLU A 30 8.06 -17.48 14.78
CA GLU A 30 8.89 -18.62 14.35
C GLU A 30 9.55 -18.36 13.01
N LYS A 31 8.82 -17.78 12.04
CA LYS A 31 9.38 -17.39 10.74
C LYS A 31 10.40 -16.27 10.89
N LEU A 32 10.10 -15.30 11.75
CA LEU A 32 11.05 -14.24 12.08
C LEU A 32 12.35 -14.81 12.65
N ALA A 33 12.25 -15.67 13.66
CA ALA A 33 13.41 -16.29 14.29
C ALA A 33 14.25 -17.11 13.28
N ALA A 34 13.59 -17.90 12.43
CA ALA A 34 14.26 -18.67 11.39
C ALA A 34 15.02 -17.77 10.41
N ALA A 35 14.40 -16.67 9.99
CA ALA A 35 15.00 -15.69 9.08
C ALA A 35 16.22 -15.01 9.72
N LEU A 36 16.09 -14.46 10.93
CA LEU A 36 17.18 -13.75 11.62
C LEU A 36 18.35 -14.66 11.95
N ASN A 37 18.09 -15.90 12.38
CA ASN A 37 19.16 -16.88 12.65
C ASN A 37 19.94 -17.25 11.36
N SER A 38 19.28 -17.18 10.19
CA SER A 38 19.92 -17.50 8.92
C SER A 38 20.85 -16.39 8.39
N LEU A 39 20.84 -15.20 8.97
CA LEU A 39 21.73 -14.09 8.59
C LEU A 39 23.20 -14.35 8.94
N GLN A 40 23.49 -15.33 9.79
CA GLN A 40 24.84 -15.68 10.28
C GLN A 40 25.55 -14.52 11.01
N LEU A 41 24.78 -13.67 11.68
CA LEU A 41 25.24 -12.50 12.43
C LEU A 41 24.97 -12.64 13.94
N SER A 42 24.81 -13.87 14.44
CA SER A 42 24.44 -14.15 15.83
C SER A 42 25.46 -13.64 16.87
N GLU A 43 26.71 -13.41 16.49
CA GLU A 43 27.73 -12.83 17.35
C GLU A 43 27.63 -11.29 17.42
N GLU A 44 26.94 -10.65 16.47
CA GLU A 44 26.87 -9.19 16.36
C GLU A 44 25.62 -8.62 17.04
N PHE A 45 24.54 -9.40 17.17
CA PHE A 45 23.30 -8.92 17.79
C PHE A 45 22.53 -10.02 18.51
N SER A 46 21.67 -9.57 19.43
CA SER A 46 20.55 -10.33 19.94
C SER A 46 19.27 -9.49 19.81
N TYR A 47 18.11 -10.10 19.91
CA TYR A 47 16.84 -9.38 19.86
C TYR A 47 15.86 -9.89 20.91
N SER A 48 14.92 -9.06 21.28
CA SER A 48 13.86 -9.40 22.22
C SER A 48 12.49 -8.90 21.73
N ILE A 49 11.45 -9.70 22.01
CA ILE A 49 10.07 -9.38 21.71
C ILE A 49 9.32 -9.41 23.04
N THR A 50 8.79 -8.27 23.44
CA THR A 50 8.12 -8.14 24.75
C THR A 50 6.78 -7.41 24.63
N ARG A 51 5.87 -7.67 25.58
CA ARG A 51 4.70 -6.81 25.76
C ARG A 51 5.14 -5.54 26.48
N SER A 52 4.73 -4.40 25.95
CA SER A 52 5.08 -3.10 26.47
C SER A 52 3.88 -2.16 26.44
N SER A 53 4.03 -0.95 26.99
CA SER A 53 2.99 0.06 26.89
C SER A 53 3.61 1.45 26.78
N SER A 54 2.93 2.37 26.08
CA SER A 54 3.24 3.78 26.06
C SER A 54 2.00 4.56 26.47
N HIS A 55 2.10 5.39 27.51
CA HIS A 55 0.99 6.17 28.07
C HIS A 55 -0.30 5.33 28.33
N GLY A 56 -0.11 4.11 28.85
CA GLY A 56 -1.22 3.21 29.16
C GLY A 56 -1.79 2.44 27.96
N ILE A 57 -1.30 2.66 26.76
CA ILE A 57 -1.67 1.88 25.57
C ILE A 57 -0.73 0.69 25.42
N ALA A 58 -1.27 -0.52 25.55
CA ALA A 58 -0.51 -1.77 25.43
C ALA A 58 -0.20 -2.11 23.97
N GLY A 59 0.97 -2.65 23.72
CA GLY A 59 1.41 -3.10 22.42
C GLY A 59 2.58 -4.08 22.51
N CYS A 60 3.23 -4.35 21.38
CA CYS A 60 4.46 -5.11 21.29
C CYS A 60 5.65 -4.14 21.23
N SER A 61 6.78 -4.55 21.77
CA SER A 61 8.08 -3.92 21.58
C SER A 61 9.03 -4.94 20.97
N PHE A 62 9.78 -4.51 19.97
CA PHE A 62 10.87 -5.24 19.37
C PHE A 62 12.15 -4.47 19.63
N ASN A 63 13.16 -5.14 20.18
CA ASN A 63 14.43 -4.52 20.51
C ASN A 63 15.57 -5.34 19.94
N VAL A 64 16.54 -4.67 19.30
CA VAL A 64 17.77 -5.25 18.81
C VAL A 64 18.89 -4.70 19.69
N ASP A 65 19.66 -5.60 20.31
CA ASP A 65 20.83 -5.29 21.13
C ASP A 65 22.08 -5.66 20.34
N CYS A 66 22.86 -4.64 19.94
CA CYS A 66 24.09 -4.81 19.18
C CYS A 66 25.25 -5.15 20.14
N HIS A 67 25.96 -6.25 19.87
CA HIS A 67 27.09 -6.68 20.67
C HIS A 67 28.35 -5.86 20.29
N GLY A 68 29.03 -5.30 21.27
CA GLY A 68 30.24 -4.50 21.05
C GLY A 68 30.07 -2.99 20.99
N ALA A 69 28.82 -2.48 21.07
CA ALA A 69 28.55 -1.06 21.27
C ALA A 69 28.46 -0.77 22.78
N GLU A 70 29.38 -0.01 23.32
CA GLU A 70 29.26 0.48 24.72
C GLU A 70 28.05 1.44 24.76
N HIS A 71 27.03 1.05 25.51
CA HIS A 71 25.88 1.91 25.80
C HIS A 71 26.30 3.03 26.73
N HIS A 72 26.55 4.23 26.20
CA HIS A 72 26.60 5.43 27.00
C HIS A 72 25.17 5.84 27.42
N HIS A 73 24.66 5.22 28.48
CA HIS A 73 23.51 5.73 29.19
C HIS A 73 23.91 7.01 29.91
N HIS A 74 23.60 8.16 29.37
CA HIS A 74 23.65 9.41 30.12
C HIS A 74 22.49 9.44 31.09
N HIS A 75 22.75 9.05 32.34
CA HIS A 75 21.94 9.49 33.47
C HIS A 75 22.15 11.00 33.63
N HIS A 76 21.09 11.76 33.50
CA HIS A 76 21.04 13.14 34.02
C HIS A 76 20.87 13.04 35.52
N ASP A 77 21.95 13.18 36.25
CA ASP A 77 21.91 13.55 37.65
C ASP A 77 22.20 15.04 37.78
N HIS A 78 21.37 15.68 38.62
CA HIS A 78 21.34 17.09 38.91
C HIS A 78 22.57 17.55 39.68
N ASP A 79 22.94 18.82 39.40
CA ASP A 79 23.77 19.77 40.13
C ASP A 79 24.21 19.42 41.54
N HIS A 80 25.52 19.56 41.78
CA HIS A 80 26.04 20.27 42.93
C HIS A 80 27.45 20.83 42.66
N ASP A 81 27.57 22.17 42.77
CA ASP A 81 28.81 22.93 42.88
C ASP A 81 29.75 22.37 43.95
N HIS A 82 31.01 22.25 43.65
CA HIS A 82 32.12 22.59 44.57
C HIS A 82 33.42 22.77 43.80
N ALA A 83 34.02 23.96 44.00
CA ALA A 83 35.39 24.33 43.62
C ALA A 83 36.41 23.54 44.43
N HIS A 84 37.50 23.15 43.84
CA HIS A 84 38.90 23.37 44.30
C HIS A 84 39.95 22.47 43.64
N ASP A 85 40.90 23.13 43.10
CA ASP A 85 42.37 22.98 43.26
C ASP A 85 43.14 22.01 42.33
N HIS A 86 44.18 22.63 41.76
CA HIS A 86 45.15 22.06 40.82
C HIS A 86 46.12 21.07 41.47
N GLN A 87 46.36 19.92 40.85
CA GLN A 87 47.63 19.26 40.85
C GLN A 87 47.91 18.51 39.53
N HIS A 88 49.06 18.80 38.94
CA HIS A 88 49.61 18.14 37.79
C HIS A 88 50.02 16.70 38.16
N HIS A 89 49.58 15.73 37.37
CA HIS A 89 50.22 14.42 37.25
C HIS A 89 50.27 14.02 35.80
N ASP A 90 51.49 13.68 35.38
CA ASP A 90 51.81 13.02 34.10
C ASP A 90 51.05 11.70 33.96
N HIS A 91 50.32 11.53 32.86
CA HIS A 91 49.66 10.29 32.53
C HIS A 91 50.15 9.72 31.22
N GLU A 92 50.62 8.51 31.36
CA GLU A 92 51.03 7.57 30.31
C GLU A 92 49.95 7.46 29.22
N HIS A 93 50.43 7.36 27.98
CA HIS A 93 49.62 7.11 26.82
C HIS A 93 48.98 5.72 26.89
N HIS A 94 47.73 5.63 27.32
CA HIS A 94 46.91 4.48 27.06
C HIS A 94 46.43 4.56 25.60
N HIS A 95 46.86 3.62 24.80
CA HIS A 95 46.31 3.37 23.46
C HIS A 95 44.83 2.98 23.64
N HIS A 96 43.94 3.92 23.37
CA HIS A 96 42.56 3.61 23.14
C HIS A 96 42.47 2.82 21.83
N HIS A 97 42.20 1.53 21.94
CA HIS A 97 41.70 0.78 20.81
C HIS A 97 40.37 1.38 20.40
N ALA A 98 40.36 2.18 19.35
CA ALA A 98 39.15 2.57 18.67
C ALA A 98 38.50 1.30 18.13
N HIS A 99 37.38 0.89 18.70
CA HIS A 99 36.57 -0.14 18.09
C HIS A 99 36.08 0.40 16.75
N GLU A 100 36.58 -0.17 15.65
CA GLU A 100 36.16 0.13 14.30
C GLU A 100 34.69 -0.28 14.17
N HIS A 101 33.80 0.72 14.06
CA HIS A 101 32.44 0.47 13.61
C HIS A 101 32.52 -0.11 12.20
N ILE A 102 31.97 -1.31 12.01
CA ILE A 102 31.93 -1.96 10.70
C ILE A 102 30.99 -1.18 9.83
N HIS A 103 31.51 -0.36 8.92
CA HIS A 103 30.71 0.35 7.92
C HIS A 103 30.42 -0.60 6.77
N ARG A 104 29.14 -0.87 6.53
CA ARG A 104 28.65 -1.70 5.41
C ARG A 104 28.13 -0.83 4.30
N ASN A 105 28.42 -1.18 3.07
CA ASN A 105 27.77 -0.61 1.89
C ASN A 105 26.61 -1.51 1.44
N ILE A 106 25.85 -1.08 0.42
CA ILE A 106 24.68 -1.82 -0.08
C ILE A 106 25.06 -3.24 -0.55
N ASN A 107 26.25 -3.43 -1.15
CA ASN A 107 26.66 -4.74 -1.63
C ASN A 107 26.95 -5.71 -0.47
N ASP A 108 27.55 -5.21 0.61
CA ASP A 108 27.80 -6.01 1.82
C ASP A 108 26.47 -6.49 2.43
N VAL A 109 25.50 -5.59 2.54
CA VAL A 109 24.17 -5.91 3.04
C VAL A 109 23.47 -6.92 2.13
N MET A 110 23.50 -6.71 0.82
CA MET A 110 22.86 -7.63 -0.14
C MET A 110 23.55 -8.99 -0.17
N HIS A 111 24.83 -9.06 0.10
CA HIS A 111 25.54 -10.33 0.29
C HIS A 111 25.03 -11.09 1.52
N ILE A 112 24.89 -10.41 2.67
CA ILE A 112 24.30 -10.99 3.89
C ILE A 112 22.89 -11.52 3.63
N VAL A 113 22.03 -10.68 3.06
CA VAL A 113 20.62 -11.01 2.74
C VAL A 113 20.54 -12.13 1.69
N GLY A 114 21.51 -12.20 0.79
CA GLY A 114 21.60 -13.23 -0.25
C GLY A 114 21.64 -14.66 0.32
N HIS A 115 22.23 -14.84 1.49
CA HIS A 115 22.33 -16.15 2.18
C HIS A 115 21.19 -16.41 3.16
N ALA A 116 20.32 -15.43 3.42
CA ALA A 116 19.21 -15.58 4.36
C ALA A 116 18.16 -16.57 3.85
N ALA A 117 17.64 -17.41 4.74
CA ALA A 117 16.56 -18.37 4.46
C ALA A 117 15.20 -17.66 4.49
N ILE A 118 14.97 -16.74 3.55
CA ILE A 118 13.74 -15.97 3.38
C ILE A 118 13.17 -16.20 2.00
N SER A 119 11.87 -15.93 1.82
CA SER A 119 11.21 -16.04 0.51
C SER A 119 11.79 -15.06 -0.51
N GLU A 120 11.64 -15.35 -1.80
CA GLU A 120 12.04 -14.44 -2.88
C GLU A 120 11.35 -13.08 -2.73
N ARG A 121 10.05 -13.09 -2.41
CA ARG A 121 9.28 -11.87 -2.18
C ARG A 121 9.80 -11.01 -1.01
N ALA A 122 10.15 -11.65 0.11
CA ALA A 122 10.77 -10.94 1.24
C ALA A 122 12.14 -10.37 0.85
N ARG A 123 12.96 -11.14 0.10
CA ARG A 123 14.27 -10.71 -0.39
C ARG A 123 14.17 -9.51 -1.34
N ASP A 124 13.22 -9.53 -2.27
CA ASP A 124 12.95 -8.40 -3.17
C ASP A 124 12.53 -7.15 -2.41
N LEU A 125 11.71 -7.32 -1.36
CA LEU A 125 11.28 -6.21 -0.51
C LEU A 125 12.45 -5.62 0.27
N VAL A 126 13.32 -6.45 0.86
CA VAL A 126 14.56 -6.02 1.51
C VAL A 126 15.42 -5.21 0.54
N GLY A 127 15.64 -5.73 -0.67
CA GLY A 127 16.44 -5.05 -1.70
C GLY A 127 15.87 -3.67 -2.05
N ARG A 128 14.55 -3.55 -2.22
CA ARG A 128 13.88 -2.27 -2.48
C ARG A 128 14.05 -1.28 -1.33
N ILE A 129 13.90 -1.72 -0.08
CA ILE A 129 14.05 -0.85 1.08
C ILE A 129 15.49 -0.32 1.16
N PHE A 130 16.51 -1.17 1.02
CA PHE A 130 17.90 -0.74 1.05
C PHE A 130 18.27 0.16 -0.13
N GLN A 131 17.71 -0.07 -1.31
CA GLN A 131 17.90 0.81 -2.46
C GLN A 131 17.36 2.22 -2.18
N ILE A 132 16.16 2.35 -1.61
CA ILE A 132 15.56 3.63 -1.21
C ILE A 132 16.47 4.38 -0.24
N VAL A 133 17.00 3.67 0.77
CA VAL A 133 17.91 4.27 1.74
C VAL A 133 19.22 4.70 1.07
N ALA A 134 19.82 3.83 0.25
CA ALA A 134 21.08 4.13 -0.43
C ALA A 134 20.98 5.35 -1.35
N GLU A 135 19.87 5.51 -2.08
CA GLU A 135 19.61 6.68 -2.91
C GLU A 135 19.46 7.95 -2.08
N ALA A 136 18.79 7.87 -0.92
CA ALA A 136 18.60 9.00 -0.03
C ALA A 136 19.90 9.45 0.63
N GLU A 137 20.72 8.51 1.08
CA GLU A 137 22.05 8.77 1.66
C GLU A 137 23.03 9.28 0.60
N SER A 138 23.03 8.69 -0.60
CA SER A 138 23.80 9.18 -1.75
C SER A 138 23.55 10.65 -2.02
N LYS A 139 22.28 11.05 -2.02
CA LYS A 139 21.88 12.45 -2.21
C LYS A 139 22.26 13.34 -1.03
N ALA A 140 22.21 12.82 0.20
CA ALA A 140 22.58 13.57 1.40
C ALA A 140 24.10 13.83 1.47
N HIS A 141 24.91 12.84 1.08
CA HIS A 141 26.38 12.90 1.10
C HIS A 141 27.00 13.43 -0.18
N GLY A 142 26.25 13.49 -1.29
CA GLY A 142 26.77 13.92 -2.59
C GLY A 142 27.75 12.92 -3.22
N VAL A 143 27.62 11.62 -2.91
CA VAL A 143 28.47 10.54 -3.43
C VAL A 143 27.63 9.54 -4.25
N PRO A 144 28.22 8.80 -5.20
CA PRO A 144 27.51 7.73 -5.92
C PRO A 144 26.95 6.66 -4.98
N VAL A 145 25.80 6.06 -5.33
CA VAL A 145 25.09 5.06 -4.50
C VAL A 145 25.99 3.88 -4.09
N ASN A 146 26.85 3.43 -4.99
CA ASN A 146 27.80 2.33 -4.73
C ASN A 146 28.97 2.70 -3.80
N GLU A 147 29.18 4.00 -3.55
CA GLU A 147 30.20 4.52 -2.65
C GLU A 147 29.65 4.97 -1.30
N VAL A 148 28.33 4.86 -1.14
CA VAL A 148 27.67 5.16 0.14
C VAL A 148 28.07 4.13 1.17
N HIS A 149 28.66 4.59 2.27
CA HIS A 149 28.78 3.81 3.50
C HIS A 149 27.61 4.18 4.40
N PHE A 150 26.82 3.20 4.78
CA PHE A 150 25.74 3.41 5.72
C PHE A 150 26.31 3.65 7.13
N HIS A 151 26.21 4.87 7.61
CA HIS A 151 26.68 5.24 8.95
C HIS A 151 25.67 4.84 10.04
N GLU A 152 24.38 4.95 9.76
CA GLU A 152 23.28 4.60 10.69
C GLU A 152 22.48 3.40 10.18
N VAL A 153 22.05 3.39 8.92
CA VAL A 153 21.20 2.32 8.37
C VAL A 153 22.00 1.06 7.98
N GLY A 154 23.31 1.11 7.91
CA GLY A 154 24.20 -0.05 7.81
C GLY A 154 24.56 -0.67 9.15
N ALA A 155 24.14 -0.07 10.24
CA ALA A 155 24.21 -0.67 11.55
C ALA A 155 23.35 -1.93 11.61
N ILE A 156 23.75 -2.87 12.43
CA ILE A 156 23.15 -4.20 12.47
C ILE A 156 21.66 -4.17 12.83
N ASP A 157 21.26 -3.24 13.69
CA ASP A 157 19.87 -3.03 14.08
C ASP A 157 18.95 -2.69 12.90
N SER A 158 19.39 -1.80 12.01
CA SER A 158 18.63 -1.44 10.81
C SER A 158 18.53 -2.59 9.80
N ILE A 159 19.60 -3.41 9.66
CA ILE A 159 19.57 -4.61 8.82
C ILE A 159 18.54 -5.60 9.37
N VAL A 160 18.57 -5.83 10.68
CA VAL A 160 17.62 -6.72 11.36
C VAL A 160 16.19 -6.21 11.22
N ASP A 161 15.94 -4.92 11.45
CA ASP A 161 14.62 -4.30 11.33
C ASP A 161 14.04 -4.45 9.92
N ILE A 162 14.85 -4.18 8.88
CA ILE A 162 14.41 -4.25 7.48
C ILE A 162 14.11 -5.69 7.08
N VAL A 163 14.98 -6.65 7.42
CA VAL A 163 14.75 -8.06 7.12
C VAL A 163 13.53 -8.57 7.89
N ALA A 164 13.41 -8.24 9.17
CA ALA A 164 12.27 -8.60 10.00
C ALA A 164 10.95 -8.07 9.43
N ALA A 165 10.89 -6.78 9.10
CA ALA A 165 9.70 -6.18 8.51
C ALA A 165 9.30 -6.88 7.20
N ALA A 166 10.25 -7.14 6.30
CA ALA A 166 9.98 -7.80 5.02
C ALA A 166 9.45 -9.23 5.19
N VAL A 167 10.02 -10.01 6.10
CA VAL A 167 9.59 -11.37 6.42
C VAL A 167 8.18 -11.39 7.00
N LEU A 168 7.88 -10.48 7.93
CA LEU A 168 6.57 -10.40 8.58
C LEU A 168 5.47 -9.89 7.61
N ILE A 169 5.78 -8.98 6.72
CA ILE A 169 4.88 -8.52 5.65
C ILE A 169 4.54 -9.67 4.69
N ASP A 170 5.55 -10.46 4.33
CA ASP A 170 5.35 -11.64 3.48
C ASP A 170 4.53 -12.72 4.19
N ASP A 171 4.81 -12.99 5.46
CA ASP A 171 4.07 -13.94 6.30
C ASP A 171 2.58 -13.57 6.42
N LEU A 172 2.28 -12.29 6.64
CA LEU A 172 0.90 -11.79 6.69
C LEU A 172 0.20 -11.81 5.32
N GLY A 173 0.92 -12.01 4.22
CA GLY A 173 0.39 -11.99 2.87
C GLY A 173 -0.11 -10.60 2.43
N ILE A 174 0.52 -9.54 2.92
CA ILE A 174 0.17 -8.15 2.59
C ILE A 174 0.56 -7.85 1.16
N THR A 175 -0.39 -7.42 0.32
CA THR A 175 -0.17 -7.05 -1.08
C THR A 175 -0.39 -5.58 -1.36
N GLU A 176 -1.17 -4.91 -0.52
CA GLU A 176 -1.45 -3.48 -0.61
C GLU A 176 -1.19 -2.81 0.74
N CYS A 177 -0.67 -1.58 0.71
CA CYS A 177 -0.41 -0.81 1.92
C CYS A 177 -0.79 0.66 1.73
N VAL A 178 -1.61 1.17 2.63
CA VAL A 178 -1.94 2.58 2.72
C VAL A 178 -1.00 3.23 3.74
N VAL A 179 -0.34 4.29 3.33
CA VAL A 179 0.44 5.17 4.20
C VAL A 179 0.04 6.60 3.89
N GLU A 180 -0.64 7.24 4.83
CA GLU A 180 -1.00 8.66 4.75
C GLU A 180 0.18 9.54 5.20
N ALA A 181 -0.09 10.75 5.67
CA ALA A 181 0.94 11.63 6.21
C ALA A 181 1.55 11.05 7.49
N LEU A 182 2.89 11.00 7.56
CA LEU A 182 3.63 10.64 8.75
C LEU A 182 3.88 11.87 9.62
N SER A 183 3.64 11.76 10.92
CA SER A 183 3.91 12.86 11.86
C SER A 183 5.39 12.91 12.17
N GLU A 184 5.98 14.12 12.06
CA GLU A 184 7.39 14.35 12.29
C GLU A 184 7.59 15.48 13.30
N GLY A 185 8.64 15.35 14.10
CA GLY A 185 8.99 16.33 15.10
C GLY A 185 9.75 17.55 14.54
N SER A 186 10.47 18.21 15.43
CA SER A 186 11.27 19.40 15.13
C SER A 186 12.48 19.46 16.07
N GLY A 187 13.33 20.46 15.91
CA GLY A 187 14.57 20.60 16.69
C GLY A 187 15.72 19.84 16.04
N THR A 188 16.51 19.16 16.85
CA THR A 188 17.73 18.48 16.40
C THR A 188 17.81 17.06 16.97
N VAL A 189 18.58 16.21 16.29
CA VAL A 189 18.94 14.86 16.76
C VAL A 189 20.45 14.71 16.67
N ARG A 190 21.06 14.08 17.68
CA ARG A 190 22.47 13.75 17.67
C ARG A 190 22.68 12.37 17.07
N CYS A 191 23.51 12.30 16.06
CA CYS A 191 23.82 11.09 15.31
C CYS A 191 25.34 11.01 15.04
N GLN A 192 25.80 10.02 14.26
CA GLN A 192 27.22 9.89 13.89
C GLN A 192 27.77 11.12 13.13
N HIS A 193 26.91 11.85 12.42
CA HIS A 193 27.27 13.10 11.73
C HIS A 193 27.25 14.34 12.64
N GLY A 194 27.12 14.14 13.95
CA GLY A 194 26.96 15.23 14.91
C GLY A 194 25.47 15.59 15.13
N GLU A 195 25.18 16.86 15.30
CA GLU A 195 23.83 17.37 15.52
C GLU A 195 23.17 17.75 14.18
N LEU A 196 22.10 17.06 13.82
CA LEU A 196 21.34 17.29 12.59
C LEU A 196 19.96 17.86 12.89
N PRO A 197 19.41 18.73 12.02
CA PRO A 197 18.04 19.19 12.12
C PRO A 197 17.05 18.06 11.83
N VAL A 198 15.90 18.08 12.51
CA VAL A 198 14.75 17.18 12.27
C VAL A 198 13.72 17.90 11.37
N PRO A 199 13.27 17.24 10.26
CA PRO A 199 13.63 15.90 9.76
C PRO A 199 15.07 15.81 9.26
N VAL A 200 15.73 14.67 9.47
CA VAL A 200 17.10 14.45 8.96
C VAL A 200 17.13 14.37 7.43
N PRO A 201 18.27 14.67 6.78
CA PRO A 201 18.37 14.75 5.32
C PRO A 201 17.87 13.51 4.58
N ALA A 202 18.16 12.30 5.06
CA ALA A 202 17.70 11.06 4.46
C ALA A 202 16.17 10.94 4.47
N VAL A 203 15.49 11.31 5.57
CA VAL A 203 14.03 11.33 5.65
C VAL A 203 13.43 12.29 4.64
N LEU A 204 13.97 13.51 4.51
CA LEU A 204 13.52 14.49 3.53
C LEU A 204 13.69 14.01 2.09
N ASN A 205 14.81 13.36 1.79
CA ASN A 205 15.09 12.83 0.47
C ASN A 205 14.12 11.70 0.10
N ILE A 206 13.84 10.77 1.02
CA ILE A 206 12.86 9.68 0.82
C ILE A 206 11.44 10.25 0.67
N ALA A 207 11.04 11.15 1.58
CA ALA A 207 9.71 11.76 1.53
C ALA A 207 9.47 12.46 0.18
N SER A 208 10.46 13.22 -0.31
CA SER A 208 10.39 13.93 -1.59
C SER A 208 10.35 12.97 -2.79
N ALA A 209 11.20 11.93 -2.80
CA ALA A 209 11.29 10.99 -3.93
C ALA A 209 10.03 10.12 -4.07
N HIS A 210 9.41 9.78 -2.95
CA HIS A 210 8.25 8.88 -2.89
C HIS A 210 6.93 9.59 -2.60
N ASN A 211 6.88 10.95 -2.63
CA ASN A 211 5.67 11.74 -2.37
C ASN A 211 4.97 11.38 -1.05
N ILE A 212 5.74 11.13 0.01
CA ILE A 212 5.18 10.88 1.35
C ILE A 212 5.01 12.22 2.06
N ALA A 213 3.78 12.55 2.45
CA ALA A 213 3.49 13.76 3.18
C ALA A 213 4.00 13.67 4.63
N LEU A 214 4.70 14.71 5.09
CA LEU A 214 5.10 14.84 6.49
C LEU A 214 4.22 15.89 7.17
N ARG A 215 3.70 15.54 8.36
CA ARG A 215 2.92 16.44 9.22
C ARG A 215 3.80 16.92 10.35
N LYS A 216 4.15 18.21 10.35
CA LYS A 216 4.94 18.80 11.41
C LYS A 216 4.15 18.81 12.74
N THR A 217 4.80 18.35 13.82
CA THR A 217 4.29 18.38 15.19
C THR A 217 5.05 19.39 16.07
N ALA A 218 4.59 19.57 17.30
CA ALA A 218 5.29 20.36 18.32
C ALA A 218 6.33 19.54 19.12
N VAL A 219 6.48 18.26 18.80
CA VAL A 219 7.43 17.37 19.48
C VAL A 219 8.85 17.79 19.16
N ASN A 220 9.70 17.86 20.18
CA ASN A 220 11.12 18.07 20.02
C ASN A 220 11.82 16.72 19.88
N GLY A 221 12.38 16.45 18.71
CA GLY A 221 13.09 15.21 18.37
C GLY A 221 12.54 14.52 17.12
N GLU A 222 13.26 13.51 16.68
CA GLU A 222 12.96 12.71 15.52
C GLU A 222 11.85 11.70 15.84
N MET A 223 10.78 11.72 15.05
CA MET A 223 9.66 10.78 15.12
C MET A 223 9.68 9.82 13.92
N VAL A 224 10.22 10.24 12.80
CA VAL A 224 10.34 9.45 11.56
C VAL A 224 11.81 9.13 11.32
N THR A 225 12.19 7.86 11.43
CA THR A 225 13.56 7.43 11.15
C THR A 225 13.77 7.12 9.67
N PRO A 226 15.01 7.21 9.13
CA PRO A 226 15.30 6.80 7.75
C PRO A 226 14.85 5.38 7.42
N THR A 227 15.09 4.42 8.33
CA THR A 227 14.63 3.03 8.19
C THR A 227 13.11 2.93 8.13
N GLY A 228 12.41 3.64 9.04
CA GLY A 228 10.95 3.60 9.10
C GLY A 228 10.28 4.15 7.84
N ILE A 229 10.72 5.32 7.37
CA ILE A 229 10.15 5.91 6.15
C ILE A 229 10.53 5.11 4.88
N ALA A 230 11.69 4.47 4.85
CA ALA A 230 12.08 3.60 3.73
C ALA A 230 11.19 2.35 3.64
N ILE A 231 10.87 1.73 4.80
CA ILE A 231 9.90 0.63 4.86
C ILE A 231 8.52 1.11 4.38
N ALA A 232 8.05 2.26 4.89
CA ALA A 232 6.77 2.83 4.47
C ALA A 232 6.74 3.12 2.96
N ALA A 233 7.79 3.70 2.39
CA ALA A 233 7.93 4.02 0.97
C ALA A 233 7.91 2.76 0.09
N ALA A 234 8.63 1.71 0.50
CA ALA A 234 8.68 0.44 -0.24
C ALA A 234 7.35 -0.33 -0.23
N LEU A 235 6.56 -0.17 0.82
CA LEU A 235 5.27 -0.87 0.99
C LEU A 235 4.10 -0.10 0.39
N ARG A 236 4.17 1.23 0.33
CA ARG A 236 3.04 2.09 0.00
C ARG A 236 2.52 1.85 -1.41
N THR A 237 1.24 1.48 -1.50
CA THR A 237 0.48 1.35 -2.76
C THR A 237 -0.59 2.44 -2.91
N ALA A 238 -0.98 3.09 -1.80
CA ALA A 238 -1.94 4.20 -1.77
C ALA A 238 -1.59 5.20 -0.66
N ASP A 239 -2.02 6.45 -0.83
CA ASP A 239 -1.80 7.56 0.09
C ASP A 239 -3.07 8.02 0.80
N THR A 240 -4.19 7.42 0.48
CA THR A 240 -5.50 7.71 1.05
C THR A 240 -6.23 6.44 1.40
N LEU A 241 -6.96 6.47 2.50
CA LEU A 241 -7.87 5.39 2.89
C LEU A 241 -9.09 5.35 1.97
N PRO A 242 -9.68 4.16 1.76
CA PRO A 242 -10.99 4.05 1.14
C PRO A 242 -12.04 4.87 1.91
N GLU A 243 -13.05 5.39 1.21
CA GLU A 243 -14.13 6.18 1.84
C GLU A 243 -14.87 5.39 2.94
N GLN A 244 -14.99 4.06 2.75
CA GLN A 244 -15.53 3.15 3.75
C GLN A 244 -14.66 1.88 3.83
N TYR A 245 -14.24 1.54 5.02
CA TYR A 245 -13.49 0.32 5.29
C TYR A 245 -13.85 -0.25 6.66
N GLN A 246 -13.58 -1.54 6.83
CA GLN A 246 -13.66 -2.22 8.12
C GLN A 246 -12.26 -2.61 8.55
N ILE A 247 -11.99 -2.48 9.85
CA ILE A 247 -10.75 -2.95 10.45
C ILE A 247 -11.01 -4.38 10.95
N SER A 248 -10.29 -5.34 10.38
CA SER A 248 -10.39 -6.74 10.79
C SER A 248 -9.40 -7.10 11.90
N LYS A 249 -8.25 -6.40 11.97
CA LYS A 249 -7.24 -6.62 13.00
C LYS A 249 -6.38 -5.38 13.22
N VAL A 250 -5.88 -5.19 14.45
CA VAL A 250 -4.99 -4.09 14.83
C VAL A 250 -3.76 -4.67 15.52
N GLY A 251 -2.58 -4.17 15.18
CA GLY A 251 -1.33 -4.40 15.87
C GLY A 251 -0.69 -3.07 16.26
N ILE A 252 -0.09 -3.02 17.44
CA ILE A 252 0.51 -1.81 18.02
C ILE A 252 1.99 -2.08 18.30
N GLY A 253 2.85 -1.31 17.62
CA GLY A 253 4.28 -1.26 17.90
C GLY A 253 4.61 -0.08 18.81
N VAL A 254 5.22 -0.34 19.96
CA VAL A 254 5.57 0.66 20.98
C VAL A 254 6.98 1.16 20.73
N GLY A 255 7.13 2.49 20.57
CA GLY A 255 8.41 3.14 20.45
C GLY A 255 9.09 3.37 21.79
N LYS A 256 10.43 3.55 21.77
CA LYS A 256 11.27 3.65 22.97
C LYS A 256 11.29 5.06 23.57
N ARG A 257 11.10 6.10 22.75
CA ARG A 257 11.17 7.51 23.21
C ARG A 257 9.85 7.95 23.83
N ASP A 258 9.93 8.76 24.86
CA ASP A 258 8.76 9.44 25.43
C ASP A 258 8.64 10.85 24.82
N PHE A 259 7.54 11.12 24.17
CA PHE A 259 7.22 12.41 23.54
C PHE A 259 6.16 13.19 24.32
N GLY A 260 5.82 12.75 25.55
CA GLY A 260 4.72 13.33 26.33
C GLY A 260 3.33 12.87 25.85
N HIS A 261 3.27 11.93 24.93
CA HIS A 261 2.08 11.23 24.45
C HIS A 261 2.44 9.81 24.01
N ALA A 262 1.43 8.98 23.74
CA ALA A 262 1.66 7.60 23.34
C ALA A 262 2.51 7.51 22.06
N ASN A 263 3.74 7.02 22.18
CA ASN A 263 4.64 6.77 21.06
C ASN A 263 4.37 5.36 20.53
N ILE A 264 3.46 5.27 19.58
CA ILE A 264 3.00 4.02 19.00
C ILE A 264 2.83 4.14 17.49
N LEU A 265 3.11 3.05 16.78
CA LEU A 265 2.72 2.83 15.39
C LEU A 265 1.55 1.85 15.37
N ARG A 266 0.47 2.17 14.67
CA ARG A 266 -0.65 1.26 14.46
C ARG A 266 -0.59 0.63 13.09
N ALA A 267 -0.57 -0.70 13.04
CA ALA A 267 -0.72 -1.50 11.83
C ALA A 267 -2.11 -2.13 11.83
N MET A 268 -2.92 -1.87 10.82
CA MET A 268 -4.30 -2.34 10.74
C MET A 268 -4.53 -3.12 9.46
N LEU A 269 -5.11 -4.32 9.57
CA LEU A 269 -5.66 -5.01 8.40
C LEU A 269 -7.03 -4.42 8.12
N ILE A 270 -7.19 -3.86 6.94
CA ILE A 270 -8.42 -3.24 6.49
C ILE A 270 -9.02 -4.00 5.31
N GLU A 271 -10.34 -4.05 5.32
CA GLU A 271 -11.15 -4.57 4.23
C GLU A 271 -11.98 -3.42 3.69
N GLU A 272 -11.80 -3.15 2.40
CA GLU A 272 -12.61 -2.14 1.74
C GLU A 272 -14.04 -2.67 1.62
N LYS A 273 -14.99 -1.97 2.23
CA LYS A 273 -16.39 -2.17 1.86
C LYS A 273 -16.52 -1.64 0.44
N SER A 274 -16.83 -2.52 -0.49
CA SER A 274 -17.22 -2.09 -1.81
C SER A 274 -18.34 -1.06 -1.64
N ALA A 275 -18.00 0.22 -1.80
CA ALA A 275 -19.03 1.22 -1.99
C ALA A 275 -19.90 0.75 -3.15
N PRO A 276 -21.22 0.96 -3.10
CA PRO A 276 -22.07 0.63 -4.24
C PRO A 276 -21.44 1.27 -5.48
N GLU A 277 -21.28 0.46 -6.52
CA GLU A 277 -20.59 0.88 -7.74
C GLU A 277 -21.27 2.14 -8.29
N LYS A 278 -20.62 3.30 -8.11
CA LYS A 278 -21.12 4.58 -8.63
C LYS A 278 -20.86 4.60 -10.14
N VAL A 279 -21.90 4.70 -10.90
CA VAL A 279 -21.84 4.92 -12.35
C VAL A 279 -22.39 6.30 -12.68
N TRP A 280 -21.98 6.82 -13.81
CA TRP A 280 -22.47 8.09 -14.32
C TRP A 280 -23.52 7.86 -15.38
N VAL A 281 -24.57 8.66 -15.32
CA VAL A 281 -25.59 8.74 -16.37
C VAL A 281 -25.39 10.06 -17.11
N LEU A 282 -25.22 9.96 -18.42
CA LEU A 282 -25.16 11.09 -19.35
C LEU A 282 -26.47 11.13 -20.11
N GLU A 283 -27.17 12.27 -20.11
CA GLU A 283 -28.44 12.46 -20.83
C GLU A 283 -28.40 13.66 -21.76
N SER A 284 -28.91 13.46 -22.94
CA SER A 284 -29.10 14.54 -23.92
C SER A 284 -30.38 14.39 -24.70
N ASN A 285 -31.10 15.50 -24.91
CA ASN A 285 -32.27 15.54 -25.74
C ASN A 285 -31.89 15.99 -27.16
N ILE A 286 -32.28 15.23 -28.18
CA ILE A 286 -31.88 15.39 -29.57
C ILE A 286 -33.13 15.40 -30.47
N ASP A 287 -33.37 16.49 -31.22
CA ASP A 287 -34.53 16.64 -32.09
C ASP A 287 -34.22 16.90 -33.59
N ASP A 288 -32.89 16.89 -33.91
CA ASP A 288 -32.36 17.22 -35.23
C ASP A 288 -31.29 16.28 -35.76
N CYS A 289 -31.23 15.05 -35.20
CA CYS A 289 -30.29 14.02 -35.61
C CYS A 289 -31.03 12.88 -36.37
N SER A 290 -30.44 12.39 -37.46
CA SER A 290 -31.06 11.25 -38.19
C SER A 290 -30.96 9.95 -37.40
N GLY A 291 -31.88 9.02 -37.64
CA GLY A 291 -31.84 7.69 -37.02
C GLY A 291 -30.57 6.90 -37.34
N GLU A 292 -29.98 7.10 -38.53
CA GLU A 292 -28.71 6.48 -38.92
C GLU A 292 -27.57 7.03 -38.10
N MET A 293 -27.50 8.34 -37.88
CA MET A 293 -26.48 8.95 -37.00
C MET A 293 -26.61 8.47 -35.55
N LEU A 294 -27.85 8.39 -35.04
CA LEU A 294 -28.10 7.89 -33.68
C LEU A 294 -27.71 6.40 -33.55
N GLY A 295 -27.97 5.58 -34.59
CA GLY A 295 -27.51 4.19 -34.62
C GLY A 295 -26.01 4.07 -34.56
N LEU A 296 -25.28 4.82 -35.39
CA LEU A 296 -23.83 4.87 -35.37
C LEU A 296 -23.24 5.37 -34.04
N ALA A 297 -23.88 6.41 -33.47
CA ALA A 297 -23.46 6.92 -32.15
C ALA A 297 -23.60 5.84 -31.06
N MET A 298 -24.69 5.06 -31.04
CA MET A 298 -24.86 3.94 -30.12
C MET A 298 -23.75 2.89 -30.26
N GLU A 299 -23.46 2.47 -31.49
CA GLU A 299 -22.40 1.49 -31.77
C GLU A 299 -21.04 1.99 -31.26
N LYS A 300 -20.67 3.23 -31.54
CA LYS A 300 -19.41 3.82 -31.10
C LYS A 300 -19.32 3.96 -29.58
N LEU A 301 -20.37 4.40 -28.92
CA LEU A 301 -20.45 4.54 -27.47
C LEU A 301 -20.29 3.18 -26.77
N LEU A 302 -20.96 2.12 -27.27
CA LEU A 302 -20.79 0.76 -26.76
C LEU A 302 -19.39 0.21 -27.00
N ALA A 303 -18.84 0.43 -28.19
CA ALA A 303 -17.47 0.04 -28.51
C ALA A 303 -16.41 0.82 -27.69
N GLY A 304 -16.69 2.09 -27.36
CA GLY A 304 -15.88 2.91 -26.46
C GLY A 304 -15.96 2.49 -24.98
N GLY A 305 -16.89 1.57 -24.66
CA GLY A 305 -17.01 0.94 -23.36
C GLY A 305 -18.07 1.61 -22.47
N ALA A 306 -19.08 2.23 -23.05
CA ALA A 306 -20.30 2.54 -22.30
C ALA A 306 -20.90 1.26 -21.71
N LEU A 307 -21.36 1.33 -20.48
CA LEU A 307 -22.00 0.20 -19.80
C LEU A 307 -23.39 -0.09 -20.34
N ASP A 308 -24.08 0.96 -20.77
CA ASP A 308 -25.39 0.89 -21.44
C ASP A 308 -25.64 2.15 -22.25
N VAL A 309 -26.37 2.01 -23.38
CA VAL A 309 -26.79 3.12 -24.23
C VAL A 309 -28.22 2.86 -24.66
N SER A 310 -29.09 3.85 -24.46
CA SER A 310 -30.47 3.74 -24.84
C SER A 310 -31.04 5.05 -25.39
N TYR A 311 -32.05 4.93 -26.28
CA TYR A 311 -32.87 6.04 -26.76
C TYR A 311 -34.29 5.90 -26.29
N THR A 312 -34.85 6.97 -25.72
CA THR A 312 -36.25 7.05 -25.36
C THR A 312 -36.91 8.12 -26.21
N PRO A 313 -37.97 7.79 -27.02
CA PRO A 313 -38.72 8.79 -27.77
C PRO A 313 -39.33 9.81 -26.82
N CYS A 314 -39.26 11.09 -27.19
CA CYS A 314 -39.85 12.17 -26.42
C CYS A 314 -40.31 13.31 -27.32
N PHE A 315 -41.17 14.18 -26.78
CA PHE A 315 -41.49 15.45 -27.41
C PHE A 315 -40.77 16.58 -26.73
N MET A 316 -40.10 17.40 -27.51
CA MET A 316 -39.35 18.54 -27.05
C MET A 316 -40.10 19.85 -27.21
N LYS A 317 -39.48 20.99 -26.84
CA LYS A 317 -40.00 22.33 -27.04
C LYS A 317 -40.46 22.51 -28.49
N LYS A 318 -41.51 23.32 -28.71
CA LYS A 318 -42.13 23.53 -30.03
C LYS A 318 -42.75 22.28 -30.65
N ASN A 319 -43.16 21.29 -29.82
CA ASN A 319 -43.77 20.02 -30.22
C ASN A 319 -42.93 19.21 -31.22
N ARG A 320 -41.61 19.30 -31.16
CA ARG A 320 -40.74 18.51 -32.01
C ARG A 320 -40.53 17.10 -31.45
N PRO A 321 -40.77 16.05 -32.26
CA PRO A 321 -40.41 14.71 -31.87
C PRO A 321 -38.87 14.63 -31.77
N GLY A 322 -38.37 13.92 -30.79
CA GLY A 322 -36.93 13.73 -30.58
C GLY A 322 -36.65 12.50 -29.74
N TYR A 323 -35.43 12.36 -29.34
CA TYR A 323 -34.97 11.25 -28.51
C TYR A 323 -34.20 11.78 -27.30
N LEU A 324 -34.45 11.18 -26.16
CA LEU A 324 -33.57 11.25 -24.99
C LEU A 324 -32.54 10.17 -25.14
N LEU A 325 -31.29 10.56 -25.46
CA LEU A 325 -30.12 9.69 -25.36
C LEU A 325 -29.76 9.54 -23.89
N ARG A 326 -29.59 8.30 -23.42
CA ARG A 326 -29.03 7.98 -22.10
C ARG A 326 -27.85 7.05 -22.28
N VAL A 327 -26.71 7.43 -21.69
CA VAL A 327 -25.49 6.66 -21.67
C VAL A 327 -25.09 6.42 -20.20
N VAL A 328 -24.82 5.16 -19.85
CA VAL A 328 -24.33 4.78 -18.54
C VAL A 328 -22.85 4.42 -18.67
N THR A 329 -22.01 5.00 -17.84
CA THR A 329 -20.56 4.79 -17.90
C THR A 329 -19.92 4.81 -16.52
N ASP A 330 -18.73 4.25 -16.38
CA ASP A 330 -17.91 4.44 -15.18
C ASP A 330 -17.24 5.83 -15.14
N ALA A 331 -16.75 6.22 -13.97
CA ALA A 331 -16.12 7.53 -13.78
C ALA A 331 -14.86 7.73 -14.64
N GLY A 332 -14.11 6.67 -14.88
CA GLY A 332 -12.85 6.72 -15.65
C GLY A 332 -13.05 7.01 -17.13
N LYS A 333 -14.26 6.73 -17.68
CA LYS A 333 -14.60 6.94 -19.09
C LYS A 333 -15.52 8.12 -19.35
N LEU A 334 -15.85 8.87 -18.31
CA LEU A 334 -16.83 9.95 -18.39
C LEU A 334 -16.48 10.99 -19.48
N ALA A 335 -15.25 11.47 -19.51
CA ALA A 335 -14.79 12.46 -20.48
C ALA A 335 -14.80 11.92 -21.92
N ASP A 336 -14.40 10.67 -22.12
CA ASP A 336 -14.38 10.02 -23.43
C ASP A 336 -15.82 9.86 -23.96
N MET A 337 -16.76 9.49 -23.10
CA MET A 337 -18.18 9.36 -23.47
C MET A 337 -18.81 10.73 -23.81
N GLU A 338 -18.51 11.79 -23.05
CA GLU A 338 -18.94 13.15 -23.38
C GLU A 338 -18.41 13.57 -24.76
N GLN A 339 -17.14 13.35 -25.04
CA GLN A 339 -16.55 13.67 -26.34
C GLN A 339 -17.23 12.87 -27.47
N MET A 340 -17.42 11.56 -27.31
CA MET A 340 -18.09 10.72 -28.32
C MET A 340 -19.51 11.16 -28.60
N ILE A 341 -20.27 11.59 -27.58
CA ILE A 341 -21.64 12.10 -27.75
C ILE A 341 -21.60 13.38 -28.58
N PHE A 342 -20.72 14.35 -28.29
CA PHE A 342 -20.62 15.58 -29.06
C PHE A 342 -20.15 15.37 -30.50
N GLU A 343 -19.23 14.42 -30.74
CA GLU A 343 -18.72 14.13 -32.07
C GLU A 343 -19.71 13.39 -32.97
N ASN A 344 -20.61 12.59 -32.41
CA ASN A 344 -21.46 11.67 -33.17
C ASN A 344 -22.94 12.00 -33.10
N THR A 345 -23.32 13.10 -32.47
CA THR A 345 -24.71 13.60 -32.43
C THR A 345 -24.72 15.11 -32.68
N THR A 346 -25.93 15.67 -32.83
CA THR A 346 -26.16 17.11 -33.00
C THR A 346 -26.33 17.86 -31.67
N THR A 347 -26.21 17.14 -30.53
CA THR A 347 -26.41 17.78 -29.22
C THR A 347 -25.34 18.81 -28.91
N ILE A 348 -25.75 19.88 -28.22
CA ILE A 348 -24.89 20.95 -27.74
C ILE A 348 -24.76 20.95 -26.20
N GLY A 349 -25.36 19.99 -25.54
CA GLY A 349 -25.37 19.95 -24.08
C GLY A 349 -25.70 18.57 -23.52
N ILE A 350 -24.99 18.18 -22.48
CA ILE A 350 -25.15 16.92 -21.78
C ILE A 350 -25.43 17.21 -20.31
N ARG A 351 -26.46 16.55 -19.76
CA ARG A 351 -26.69 16.49 -18.32
C ARG A 351 -26.00 15.26 -17.78
N ARG A 352 -25.29 15.37 -16.66
CA ARG A 352 -24.63 14.24 -16.01
C ARG A 352 -24.93 14.21 -14.52
N TYR A 353 -25.08 13.00 -14.00
CA TYR A 353 -25.28 12.75 -12.58
C TYR A 353 -24.80 11.35 -12.22
N ALA A 354 -24.26 11.23 -11.01
CA ALA A 354 -23.83 9.95 -10.48
C ALA A 354 -25.03 9.19 -9.91
N VAL A 355 -25.09 7.89 -10.15
CA VAL A 355 -26.08 6.98 -9.56
C VAL A 355 -25.39 5.77 -8.95
N GLU A 356 -25.96 5.27 -7.87
CA GLU A 356 -25.57 3.98 -7.30
C GLU A 356 -26.29 2.87 -8.05
N ARG A 357 -25.59 1.75 -8.27
CA ARG A 357 -26.22 0.55 -8.83
C ARG A 357 -25.87 -0.68 -8.01
N SER A 358 -26.79 -1.61 -7.94
CA SER A 358 -26.58 -2.94 -7.41
C SER A 358 -26.46 -3.94 -8.55
N CYS A 359 -25.41 -4.72 -8.59
CA CYS A 359 -25.22 -5.76 -9.59
C CYS A 359 -25.04 -7.11 -8.91
N MET A 360 -25.61 -8.17 -9.48
CA MET A 360 -25.29 -9.53 -9.09
C MET A 360 -23.82 -9.83 -9.44
N GLU A 361 -23.11 -10.55 -8.58
CA GLU A 361 -21.79 -11.10 -8.91
C GLU A 361 -21.92 -12.01 -10.13
N ARG A 362 -20.99 -11.90 -11.09
CA ARG A 362 -21.04 -12.62 -12.35
C ARG A 362 -19.79 -13.47 -12.53
N SER A 363 -20.01 -14.74 -12.88
CA SER A 363 -18.94 -15.64 -13.32
C SER A 363 -19.37 -16.41 -14.56
N MET A 364 -18.40 -16.78 -15.40
CA MET A 364 -18.65 -17.60 -16.58
C MET A 364 -18.29 -19.04 -16.24
N GLN A 365 -19.13 -19.98 -16.64
CA GLN A 365 -18.86 -21.41 -16.56
C GLN A 365 -19.26 -22.10 -17.85
N GLU A 366 -18.61 -23.22 -18.16
CA GLU A 366 -18.90 -24.03 -19.34
C GLU A 366 -19.74 -25.22 -18.91
N ILE A 367 -20.76 -25.57 -19.69
CA ILE A 367 -21.58 -26.75 -19.50
C ILE A 367 -21.56 -27.62 -20.77
N ASP A 368 -21.64 -28.93 -20.61
CA ASP A 368 -21.75 -29.88 -21.70
C ASP A 368 -23.21 -30.14 -22.08
N THR A 369 -23.53 -29.92 -23.33
CA THR A 369 -24.86 -30.21 -23.88
C THR A 369 -24.75 -31.21 -25.08
N VAL A 370 -25.87 -31.71 -25.54
CA VAL A 370 -25.90 -32.55 -26.76
C VAL A 370 -25.47 -31.80 -28.04
N TYR A 371 -25.44 -30.47 -27.97
CA TYR A 371 -25.00 -29.59 -29.06
C TYR A 371 -23.58 -29.06 -28.88
N GLY A 372 -22.82 -29.61 -27.91
CA GLY A 372 -21.48 -29.20 -27.57
C GLY A 372 -21.44 -28.35 -26.29
N LYS A 373 -20.29 -27.73 -26.09
CA LYS A 373 -20.02 -26.88 -24.92
C LYS A 373 -20.67 -25.52 -25.06
N ILE A 374 -21.41 -25.13 -24.06
CA ILE A 374 -22.12 -23.81 -23.99
C ILE A 374 -21.61 -23.03 -22.81
N MET A 375 -21.20 -21.79 -23.05
CA MET A 375 -20.89 -20.84 -21.99
C MET A 375 -22.16 -20.35 -21.30
N VAL A 376 -22.11 -20.34 -19.97
CA VAL A 376 -23.26 -19.94 -19.13
C VAL A 376 -22.77 -18.87 -18.13
N LYS A 377 -23.51 -17.79 -18.05
CA LYS A 377 -23.32 -16.75 -17.05
C LYS A 377 -24.03 -17.14 -15.76
N LYS A 378 -23.28 -17.38 -14.68
CA LYS A 378 -23.79 -17.54 -13.33
C LYS A 378 -23.84 -16.17 -12.66
N CYS A 379 -25.00 -15.80 -12.14
CA CYS A 379 -25.24 -14.56 -11.41
C CYS A 379 -25.67 -14.89 -9.98
N VAL A 380 -25.03 -14.26 -8.99
CA VAL A 380 -25.27 -14.51 -7.55
C VAL A 380 -25.56 -13.17 -6.85
N TRP A 381 -26.60 -13.17 -6.01
CA TRP A 381 -26.94 -12.08 -5.11
C TRP A 381 -27.49 -12.65 -3.80
N ASN A 382 -26.71 -12.58 -2.75
CA ASN A 382 -27.01 -13.27 -1.48
C ASN A 382 -27.37 -14.74 -1.73
N ASP A 383 -28.55 -15.20 -1.36
CA ASP A 383 -29.04 -16.56 -1.56
C ASP A 383 -29.64 -16.84 -2.94
N ILE A 384 -29.67 -15.83 -3.81
CA ILE A 384 -30.24 -15.94 -5.15
C ILE A 384 -29.16 -16.29 -6.15
N THR A 385 -29.25 -17.45 -6.79
CA THR A 385 -28.39 -17.84 -7.89
C THR A 385 -29.23 -18.00 -9.18
N ARG A 386 -28.76 -17.43 -10.27
CA ARG A 386 -29.39 -17.53 -11.58
C ARG A 386 -28.36 -17.88 -12.65
N PHE A 387 -28.78 -18.60 -13.68
CA PHE A 387 -27.97 -19.01 -14.78
C PHE A 387 -28.57 -18.56 -16.10
N TYR A 388 -27.74 -18.04 -16.99
CA TYR A 388 -28.14 -17.58 -18.31
C TYR A 388 -27.16 -18.11 -19.35
N PRO A 389 -27.62 -18.95 -20.30
CA PRO A 389 -26.79 -19.33 -21.46
C PRO A 389 -26.33 -18.06 -22.19
N GLU A 390 -25.06 -18.06 -22.60
CA GLU A 390 -24.48 -16.90 -23.30
C GLU A 390 -24.93 -16.92 -24.76
N PHE A 391 -25.43 -15.75 -25.24
CA PHE A 391 -26.09 -15.63 -26.55
C PHE A 391 -25.21 -16.09 -27.71
N GLU A 392 -23.95 -15.60 -27.80
CA GLU A 392 -23.05 -15.94 -28.91
C GLU A 392 -22.65 -17.43 -28.88
N SER A 393 -22.49 -18.02 -27.69
CA SER A 393 -22.19 -19.44 -27.51
C SER A 393 -23.35 -20.32 -28.02
N VAL A 394 -24.59 -19.98 -27.62
CA VAL A 394 -25.81 -20.67 -28.09
C VAL A 394 -26.00 -20.49 -29.60
N LYS A 395 -25.81 -19.28 -30.12
CA LYS A 395 -25.91 -18.98 -31.57
C LYS A 395 -24.88 -19.77 -32.38
N GLN A 396 -23.63 -19.83 -31.90
CA GLN A 396 -22.58 -20.62 -32.57
C GLN A 396 -22.94 -22.10 -32.60
N ALA A 397 -23.39 -22.66 -31.48
CA ALA A 397 -23.80 -24.07 -31.41
C ALA A 397 -25.02 -24.36 -32.32
N SER A 398 -26.02 -23.45 -32.38
CA SER A 398 -27.18 -23.52 -33.25
C SER A 398 -26.77 -23.59 -34.72
N VAL A 399 -25.86 -22.71 -35.16
CA VAL A 399 -25.36 -22.70 -36.56
C VAL A 399 -24.56 -23.95 -36.87
N GLN A 400 -23.67 -24.37 -35.96
CA GLN A 400 -22.81 -25.57 -36.17
C GLN A 400 -23.63 -26.85 -36.29
N ASN A 401 -24.66 -27.00 -35.45
CA ASN A 401 -25.51 -28.19 -35.43
C ASN A 401 -26.71 -28.11 -36.39
N LYS A 402 -26.92 -26.96 -37.04
CA LYS A 402 -28.06 -26.69 -37.94
C LYS A 402 -29.43 -26.91 -37.28
N VAL A 403 -29.55 -26.53 -36.03
CA VAL A 403 -30.78 -26.59 -35.22
C VAL A 403 -31.23 -25.17 -34.82
N ALA A 404 -32.47 -25.05 -34.39
CA ALA A 404 -33.01 -23.75 -33.97
C ALA A 404 -32.30 -23.24 -32.72
N PHE A 405 -32.06 -21.92 -32.64
CA PHE A 405 -31.47 -21.28 -31.45
C PHE A 405 -32.22 -21.65 -30.17
N ALA A 406 -33.56 -21.61 -30.19
CA ALA A 406 -34.40 -21.92 -29.05
C ALA A 406 -34.20 -23.35 -28.53
N GLU A 407 -33.91 -24.32 -29.44
CA GLU A 407 -33.68 -25.71 -29.07
C GLU A 407 -32.37 -25.85 -28.27
N VAL A 408 -31.27 -25.25 -28.72
CA VAL A 408 -29.99 -25.21 -28.00
C VAL A 408 -30.13 -24.47 -26.66
N TRP A 409 -30.87 -23.36 -26.67
CA TRP A 409 -31.15 -22.59 -25.44
C TRP A 409 -31.88 -23.41 -24.40
N HIS A 410 -32.98 -24.09 -24.78
CA HIS A 410 -33.75 -24.91 -23.86
C HIS A 410 -32.93 -26.11 -23.33
N GLU A 411 -32.11 -26.71 -24.16
CA GLU A 411 -31.24 -27.80 -23.71
C GLU A 411 -30.21 -27.30 -22.69
N ALA A 412 -29.60 -26.13 -22.91
CA ALA A 412 -28.70 -25.52 -21.95
C ALA A 412 -29.39 -25.21 -20.61
N ILE A 413 -30.62 -24.68 -20.65
CA ILE A 413 -31.41 -24.41 -19.44
C ILE A 413 -31.72 -25.71 -18.66
N LYS A 414 -32.07 -26.82 -19.34
CA LYS A 414 -32.32 -28.13 -18.69
C LYS A 414 -31.12 -28.66 -17.94
N LYS A 415 -29.91 -28.36 -18.41
CA LYS A 415 -28.65 -28.81 -17.75
C LYS A 415 -28.30 -27.99 -16.52
N LEU A 416 -28.97 -26.87 -16.28
CA LEU A 416 -28.72 -25.95 -15.17
C LEU A 416 -29.68 -26.15 -13.98
N HIS A 417 -30.70 -26.95 -14.18
CA HIS A 417 -31.65 -27.42 -13.18
C HIS A 417 -31.56 -28.94 -12.99
#